data_c4cfb26e469a107417d6b91bf13fed9b
#
_entry.id   c4cfb26e469a107417d6b91bf13fed9b
#
_cell.length_a   1.000
_cell.length_b   1.000
_cell.length_c   1.000
_cell.angle_alpha   90.00
_cell.angle_beta   90.00
_cell.angle_gamma   90.00
#
_symmetry.space_group_name_H-M   'P 1'
#
loop_
_entity.id
_entity.type
_entity.pdbx_description
1 polymer ?
#
loop_
_entity_poly.entity_id
_entity_poly.type
_entity_poly.pdbx_seq_one_letter_code
_entity_poly.pdbx_strand_id
1 'polypeptide(L)'
;MPSLRHARRSLVAAAAVIALAAALAVAFAGLARAATPQAATPQATIPRAATADDTPAQTRNGAAIYLAGLALVDQNGKTVDLYKDYIAGHGIVLHSFFTRCEGSCPVMMTTLQALQKRLGPRLGRDVQIVSITVDPGHDTPEVLAAYARRVQAKPGWHFLGGSSEQVNTALRRIGQYADAPENHMNLIIVGNESSGDWRKLHGLAPLREVVEQLLDAVGGPH
;
A
#
# COMPACT_ATOMS: atom_id res chain seq x y z
N MET A 1 -22.84 -42.90 -34.81
CA MET A 1 -23.85 -42.04 -35.47
C MET A 1 -24.68 -41.36 -34.42
N PRO A 2 -24.48 -40.09 -34.10
CA PRO A 2 -25.32 -39.37 -33.11
C PRO A 2 -26.60 -38.86 -33.83
N SER A 3 -27.73 -39.08 -33.19
CA SER A 3 -29.04 -38.96 -33.76
C SER A 3 -29.44 -37.50 -34.01
N LEU A 4 -30.06 -37.31 -35.17
CA LEU A 4 -30.67 -36.08 -35.74
C LEU A 4 -31.73 -35.39 -34.80
N ARG A 5 -31.95 -35.91 -33.60
CA ARG A 5 -32.96 -35.40 -32.66
C ARG A 5 -32.47 -34.24 -31.80
N HIS A 6 -31.18 -34.03 -31.67
CA HIS A 6 -30.62 -32.92 -30.87
C HIS A 6 -30.50 -31.60 -31.65
N ALA A 7 -30.38 -31.64 -32.97
CA ALA A 7 -30.28 -30.44 -33.82
C ALA A 7 -31.61 -29.66 -33.97
N ARG A 8 -32.75 -30.32 -33.80
CA ARG A 8 -34.05 -29.64 -33.92
C ARG A 8 -34.46 -28.87 -32.67
N ARG A 9 -33.91 -29.21 -31.48
CA ARG A 9 -34.29 -28.52 -30.24
C ARG A 9 -33.52 -27.19 -30.05
N SER A 10 -32.36 -27.03 -30.66
CA SER A 10 -31.60 -25.80 -30.60
C SER A 10 -32.08 -24.68 -31.51
N LEU A 11 -32.79 -25.03 -32.60
CA LEU A 11 -33.31 -24.05 -33.55
C LEU A 11 -34.65 -23.40 -33.10
N VAL A 12 -35.39 -24.09 -32.24
CA VAL A 12 -36.67 -23.55 -31.72
C VAL A 12 -36.42 -22.57 -30.56
N ALA A 13 -35.34 -22.75 -29.80
CA ALA A 13 -34.99 -21.87 -28.70
C ALA A 13 -34.42 -20.51 -29.17
N ALA A 14 -33.76 -20.47 -30.33
CA ALA A 14 -33.19 -19.24 -30.88
C ALA A 14 -34.26 -18.30 -31.48
N ALA A 15 -35.38 -18.83 -31.96
CA ALA A 15 -36.48 -18.02 -32.57
C ALA A 15 -37.32 -17.32 -31.50
N ALA A 16 -37.40 -17.83 -30.27
CA ALA A 16 -38.20 -17.24 -29.19
C ALA A 16 -37.56 -16.00 -28.53
N VAL A 17 -36.25 -15.91 -28.60
CA VAL A 17 -35.52 -14.77 -27.97
C VAL A 17 -35.51 -13.51 -28.84
N ILE A 18 -35.62 -13.66 -30.17
CA ILE A 18 -35.65 -12.54 -31.11
C ILE A 18 -37.02 -11.84 -31.13
N ALA A 19 -38.12 -12.55 -30.84
CA ALA A 19 -39.46 -11.98 -30.84
C ALA A 19 -39.77 -11.10 -29.61
N LEU A 20 -39.03 -11.25 -28.50
CA LEU A 20 -39.27 -10.47 -27.28
C LEU A 20 -38.54 -9.12 -27.25
N ALA A 21 -37.51 -8.94 -28.08
CA ALA A 21 -36.75 -7.70 -28.19
C ALA A 21 -37.43 -6.61 -29.05
N ALA A 22 -38.39 -6.99 -29.92
CA ALA A 22 -39.07 -6.05 -30.81
C ALA A 22 -40.31 -5.38 -30.18
N ALA A 23 -40.81 -5.88 -29.06
CA ALA A 23 -42.05 -5.36 -28.42
C ALA A 23 -41.82 -4.22 -27.41
N LEU A 24 -40.54 -3.94 -27.01
CA LEU A 24 -40.21 -2.88 -26.04
C LEU A 24 -39.79 -1.53 -26.64
N ALA A 25 -39.75 -1.41 -27.98
CA ALA A 25 -39.23 -0.19 -28.63
C ALA A 25 -40.33 0.84 -29.02
N VAL A 26 -41.61 0.58 -28.78
CA VAL A 26 -42.73 1.44 -29.25
C VAL A 26 -43.41 2.26 -28.13
N ALA A 27 -42.98 2.11 -26.86
CA ALA A 27 -43.68 2.75 -25.72
C ALA A 27 -43.01 4.05 -25.21
N PHE A 28 -42.02 4.62 -25.90
CA PHE A 28 -41.27 5.82 -25.41
C PHE A 28 -41.35 7.05 -26.33
N ALA A 29 -42.36 7.16 -27.18
CA ALA A 29 -42.59 8.35 -27.99
C ALA A 29 -43.91 9.00 -27.56
N GLY A 30 -43.88 9.91 -26.59
CA GLY A 30 -45.05 10.72 -26.31
C GLY A 30 -45.14 11.28 -24.90
N LEU A 31 -44.16 12.08 -24.47
CA LEU A 31 -44.36 13.04 -23.37
C LEU A 31 -43.55 14.29 -23.68
N ALA A 32 -44.14 15.15 -24.51
CA ALA A 32 -43.69 16.55 -24.63
C ALA A 32 -43.97 17.24 -23.30
N ARG A 33 -42.87 17.53 -22.57
CA ARG A 33 -42.92 18.21 -21.29
C ARG A 33 -42.94 19.70 -21.53
N ALA A 34 -44.04 20.35 -21.13
CA ALA A 34 -44.17 21.81 -21.10
C ALA A 34 -43.01 22.40 -20.24
N ALA A 35 -42.25 23.31 -20.83
CA ALA A 35 -41.24 24.08 -20.14
C ALA A 35 -41.90 25.08 -19.19
N THR A 36 -41.75 24.87 -17.89
CA THR A 36 -42.02 25.89 -16.87
C THR A 36 -40.86 26.86 -16.83
N PRO A 37 -41.08 28.18 -16.78
CA PRO A 37 -40.00 29.13 -16.63
C PRO A 37 -39.36 28.98 -15.21
N GLN A 38 -38.11 28.58 -15.20
CA GLN A 38 -37.32 28.49 -13.99
C GLN A 38 -36.90 29.91 -13.56
N ALA A 39 -37.39 30.34 -12.40
CA ALA A 39 -37.00 31.58 -11.77
C ALA A 39 -35.47 31.55 -11.52
N ALA A 40 -34.79 32.61 -11.96
CA ALA A 40 -33.37 32.81 -11.74
C ALA A 40 -33.10 32.94 -10.22
N THR A 41 -32.49 31.93 -9.64
CA THR A 41 -31.87 32.04 -8.30
C THR A 41 -30.63 32.92 -8.39
N PRO A 42 -30.41 33.87 -7.46
CA PRO A 42 -29.20 34.66 -7.44
C PRO A 42 -28.01 33.71 -7.22
N GLN A 43 -27.06 33.70 -8.16
CA GLN A 43 -25.78 33.04 -7.97
C GLN A 43 -25.05 33.75 -6.82
N ALA A 44 -24.99 33.07 -5.67
CA ALA A 44 -24.06 33.44 -4.64
C ALA A 44 -22.65 33.32 -5.23
N THR A 45 -21.96 34.45 -5.32
CA THR A 45 -20.56 34.55 -5.71
C THR A 45 -19.76 33.79 -4.65
N ILE A 46 -19.35 32.57 -4.96
CA ILE A 46 -18.38 31.84 -4.14
C ILE A 46 -17.09 32.66 -4.23
N PRO A 47 -16.52 33.11 -3.08
CA PRO A 47 -15.22 33.75 -3.11
C PRO A 47 -14.24 32.77 -3.78
N ARG A 48 -13.58 33.23 -4.85
CA ARG A 48 -12.49 32.50 -5.52
C ARG A 48 -11.49 32.13 -4.44
N ALA A 49 -11.41 30.83 -4.14
CA ALA A 49 -10.42 30.29 -3.23
C ALA A 49 -9.05 30.86 -3.60
N ALA A 50 -8.34 31.32 -2.58
CA ALA A 50 -6.99 31.83 -2.67
C ALA A 50 -6.13 30.88 -3.48
N THR A 51 -5.32 31.46 -4.34
CA THR A 51 -4.36 30.79 -5.22
C THR A 51 -3.51 29.80 -4.45
N ALA A 52 -3.48 28.58 -4.96
CA ALA A 52 -2.66 27.48 -4.51
C ALA A 52 -1.17 27.85 -4.57
N ASP A 53 -0.61 28.29 -3.46
CA ASP A 53 0.84 28.44 -3.26
C ASP A 53 1.33 27.94 -1.89
N ASP A 54 0.50 27.22 -1.12
CA ASP A 54 0.86 26.73 0.21
C ASP A 54 0.97 25.21 0.33
N THR A 55 0.91 24.44 -0.78
CA THR A 55 0.86 22.98 -0.71
C THR A 55 2.23 22.26 -0.56
N PRO A 56 3.41 22.81 -0.90
CA PRO A 56 4.66 22.04 -0.78
C PRO A 56 5.22 21.91 0.64
N ALA A 57 4.93 22.85 1.55
CA ALA A 57 5.54 22.83 2.89
C ALA A 57 4.83 21.87 3.87
N GLN A 58 3.51 21.73 3.79
CA GLN A 58 2.74 20.86 4.67
C GLN A 58 2.91 19.38 4.32
N THR A 59 3.13 19.06 3.06
CA THR A 59 3.37 17.67 2.61
C THR A 59 4.75 17.17 3.04
N ARG A 60 5.76 18.03 3.12
CA ARG A 60 7.13 17.66 3.50
C ARG A 60 7.27 17.25 4.97
N ASN A 61 6.40 17.73 5.86
CA ASN A 61 6.44 17.40 7.29
C ASN A 61 5.40 16.34 7.70
N GLY A 62 4.63 15.79 6.78
CA GLY A 62 3.56 14.84 7.10
C GLY A 62 4.08 13.57 7.77
N ALA A 63 5.17 13.00 7.29
CA ALA A 63 5.77 11.81 7.89
C ALA A 63 6.33 12.12 9.29
N ALA A 64 6.96 13.28 9.48
CA ALA A 64 7.47 13.72 10.77
C ALA A 64 6.35 13.83 11.80
N ILE A 65 5.24 14.48 11.46
CA ILE A 65 4.08 14.64 12.36
C ILE A 65 3.49 13.27 12.74
N TYR A 66 3.45 12.33 11.80
CA TYR A 66 2.80 11.03 11.98
C TYR A 66 3.69 10.00 12.67
N LEU A 67 5.00 10.00 12.39
CA LEU A 67 5.93 8.93 12.76
C LEU A 67 6.98 9.35 13.79
N ALA A 68 7.12 10.64 14.10
CA ALA A 68 8.04 11.10 15.13
C ALA A 68 7.62 10.63 16.53
N GLY A 69 8.60 10.40 17.39
CA GLY A 69 8.39 9.96 18.76
C GLY A 69 7.94 8.50 18.90
N LEU A 70 8.01 7.71 17.84
CA LEU A 70 7.80 6.27 17.89
C LEU A 70 9.08 5.58 18.31
N ALA A 71 9.27 5.41 19.62
CA ALA A 71 10.38 4.67 20.18
C ALA A 71 10.14 3.17 20.00
N LEU A 72 11.07 2.50 19.33
CA LEU A 72 11.10 1.05 19.12
C LEU A 72 12.44 0.50 19.56
N VAL A 73 12.62 -0.82 19.51
CA VAL A 73 13.89 -1.47 19.82
C VAL A 73 14.37 -2.22 18.57
N ASP A 74 15.61 -1.99 18.15
CA ASP A 74 16.18 -2.66 17.00
C ASP A 74 16.67 -4.08 17.34
N GLN A 75 17.09 -4.83 16.33
CA GLN A 75 17.63 -6.18 16.45
C GLN A 75 18.94 -6.25 17.27
N ASN A 76 19.55 -5.13 17.64
CA ASN A 76 20.74 -5.06 18.48
C ASN A 76 20.39 -4.66 19.92
N GLY A 77 19.10 -4.53 20.25
CA GLY A 77 18.61 -4.09 21.55
C GLY A 77 18.72 -2.58 21.80
N LYS A 78 19.03 -1.79 20.76
CA LYS A 78 19.11 -0.33 20.88
C LYS A 78 17.72 0.28 20.74
N THR A 79 17.36 1.20 21.65
CA THR A 79 16.18 2.04 21.48
C THR A 79 16.41 3.05 20.35
N VAL A 80 15.47 3.13 19.41
CA VAL A 80 15.54 3.96 18.22
C VAL A 80 14.23 4.74 18.05
N ASP A 81 14.29 5.91 17.46
CA ASP A 81 13.12 6.66 16.99
C ASP A 81 12.91 6.34 15.50
N LEU A 82 11.75 5.78 15.17
CA LEU A 82 11.46 5.33 13.80
C LEU A 82 11.68 6.45 12.77
N TYR A 83 11.24 7.66 13.07
CA TYR A 83 11.39 8.78 12.15
C TYR A 83 12.83 9.28 12.06
N LYS A 84 13.43 9.63 13.22
CA LYS A 84 14.73 10.30 13.27
C LYS A 84 15.87 9.42 12.79
N ASP A 85 15.81 8.12 13.15
CA ASP A 85 16.93 7.21 12.90
C ASP A 85 16.85 6.57 11.50
N TYR A 86 15.64 6.48 10.88
CA TYR A 86 15.50 5.72 9.64
C TYR A 86 14.79 6.44 8.51
N ILE A 87 13.86 7.38 8.81
CA ILE A 87 13.01 7.99 7.77
C ILE A 87 13.56 9.35 7.35
N ALA A 88 13.95 10.18 8.30
CA ALA A 88 14.40 11.54 8.02
C ALA A 88 15.56 11.55 7.04
N GLY A 89 15.35 12.18 5.89
CA GLY A 89 16.37 12.33 4.84
C GLY A 89 16.64 11.08 4.00
N HIS A 90 15.87 10.01 4.17
CA HIS A 90 16.06 8.76 3.42
C HIS A 90 14.84 8.38 2.58
N GLY A 91 15.10 7.63 1.51
CA GLY A 91 14.08 6.76 0.93
C GLY A 91 13.82 5.58 1.87
N ILE A 92 12.59 5.16 1.97
CA ILE A 92 12.17 4.12 2.90
C ILE A 92 11.43 2.99 2.20
N VAL A 93 11.71 1.77 2.62
CA VAL A 93 10.88 0.59 2.37
C VAL A 93 10.47 0.05 3.73
N LEU A 94 9.20 0.18 4.07
CA LEU A 94 8.66 -0.16 5.38
C LEU A 94 7.58 -1.23 5.23
N HIS A 95 7.65 -2.27 6.04
CA HIS A 95 6.64 -3.33 6.07
C HIS A 95 6.53 -3.97 7.46
N SER A 96 5.43 -4.69 7.69
CA SER A 96 5.25 -5.53 8.88
C SER A 96 5.50 -7.01 8.57
N PHE A 97 5.92 -7.76 9.58
CA PHE A 97 6.21 -9.19 9.50
C PHE A 97 6.16 -9.83 10.89
N PHE A 98 6.37 -11.14 10.99
CA PHE A 98 6.76 -11.81 12.24
C PHE A 98 7.64 -13.02 11.92
N THR A 99 8.51 -13.40 12.87
CA THR A 99 9.59 -14.36 12.60
C THR A 99 9.12 -15.78 12.36
N ARG A 100 7.92 -16.15 12.86
CA ARG A 100 7.28 -17.46 12.74
C ARG A 100 6.30 -17.58 11.59
N CYS A 101 6.21 -16.56 10.72
CA CYS A 101 5.30 -16.57 9.59
C CYS A 101 5.70 -17.63 8.56
N GLU A 102 4.79 -18.56 8.29
CA GLU A 102 4.96 -19.63 7.29
C GLU A 102 4.21 -19.38 5.98
N GLY A 103 3.40 -18.32 5.93
CA GLY A 103 2.58 -17.97 4.78
C GLY A 103 3.29 -17.13 3.72
N SER A 104 2.89 -15.88 3.58
CA SER A 104 3.38 -14.95 2.55
C SER A 104 4.72 -14.28 2.88
N CYS A 105 5.11 -14.22 4.17
CA CYS A 105 6.35 -13.57 4.58
C CYS A 105 7.61 -14.13 3.90
N PRO A 106 7.80 -15.46 3.70
CA PRO A 106 8.97 -15.96 3.00
C PRO A 106 9.11 -15.41 1.58
N VAL A 107 8.01 -15.25 0.86
CA VAL A 107 8.01 -14.68 -0.50
C VAL A 107 8.39 -13.20 -0.45
N MET A 108 7.77 -12.44 0.45
CA MET A 108 8.09 -11.02 0.65
C MET A 108 9.56 -10.83 1.05
N MET A 109 10.09 -11.65 1.97
CA MET A 109 11.50 -11.58 2.36
C MET A 109 12.43 -11.87 1.18
N THR A 110 12.08 -12.79 0.29
CA THR A 110 12.85 -13.05 -0.95
C THR A 110 12.86 -11.81 -1.85
N THR A 111 11.73 -11.12 -1.99
CA THR A 111 11.67 -9.85 -2.74
C THR A 111 12.55 -8.79 -2.09
N LEU A 112 12.54 -8.65 -0.76
CA LEU A 112 13.38 -7.67 -0.06
C LEU A 112 14.88 -8.02 -0.10
N GLN A 113 15.24 -9.31 -0.07
CA GLN A 113 16.61 -9.76 -0.31
C GLN A 113 17.10 -9.40 -1.73
N ALA A 114 16.23 -9.54 -2.73
CA ALA A 114 16.55 -9.15 -4.10
C ALA A 114 16.63 -7.61 -4.23
N LEU A 115 15.74 -6.89 -3.54
CA LEU A 115 15.78 -5.42 -3.47
C LEU A 115 17.08 -4.93 -2.84
N GLN A 116 17.50 -5.49 -1.70
CA GLN A 116 18.76 -5.10 -1.06
C GLN A 116 19.97 -5.31 -2.01
N LYS A 117 19.99 -6.40 -2.80
CA LYS A 117 21.03 -6.62 -3.82
C LYS A 117 20.96 -5.55 -4.93
N ARG A 118 19.77 -5.17 -5.34
CA ARG A 118 19.56 -4.14 -6.36
C ARG A 118 19.98 -2.75 -5.90
N LEU A 119 19.71 -2.42 -4.64
CA LEU A 119 20.13 -1.15 -4.04
C LEU A 119 21.65 -1.03 -3.89
N GLY A 120 22.32 -2.15 -3.62
CA GLY A 120 23.78 -2.16 -3.45
C GLY A 120 24.26 -1.12 -2.42
N PRO A 121 25.21 -0.23 -2.79
CA PRO A 121 25.75 0.81 -1.88
C PRO A 121 24.75 1.90 -1.48
N ARG A 122 23.59 1.96 -2.12
CA ARG A 122 22.52 2.91 -1.76
C ARG A 122 21.79 2.49 -0.47
N LEU A 123 21.77 1.17 -0.18
CA LEU A 123 21.18 0.66 1.06
C LEU A 123 21.99 1.13 2.27
N GLY A 124 21.33 1.71 3.26
CA GLY A 124 21.94 2.28 4.46
C GLY A 124 22.47 3.71 4.28
N ARG A 125 22.64 4.17 3.04
CA ARG A 125 23.08 5.54 2.73
C ARG A 125 21.94 6.41 2.25
N ASP A 126 21.25 5.98 1.21
CA ASP A 126 20.19 6.75 0.55
C ASP A 126 18.80 6.17 0.86
N VAL A 127 18.75 4.85 1.09
CA VAL A 127 17.51 4.09 1.30
C VAL A 127 17.68 3.20 2.52
N GLN A 128 16.67 3.15 3.37
CA GLN A 128 16.55 2.22 4.49
C GLN A 128 15.44 1.20 4.22
N ILE A 129 15.65 -0.05 4.63
CA ILE A 129 14.58 -1.06 4.70
C ILE A 129 14.26 -1.27 6.20
N VAL A 130 13.00 -1.12 6.56
CA VAL A 130 12.53 -1.26 7.95
C VAL A 130 11.43 -2.31 8.02
N SER A 131 11.67 -3.33 8.81
CA SER A 131 10.74 -4.43 9.09
C SER A 131 10.27 -4.30 10.54
N ILE A 132 8.97 -4.07 10.78
CA ILE A 132 8.40 -3.95 12.13
C ILE A 132 7.65 -5.24 12.43
N THR A 133 7.98 -5.90 13.57
CA THR A 133 7.24 -7.10 13.96
C THR A 133 5.81 -6.80 14.35
N VAL A 134 4.89 -7.74 14.05
CA VAL A 134 3.51 -7.75 14.58
C VAL A 134 3.35 -8.71 15.77
N ASP A 135 4.43 -9.41 16.17
CA ASP A 135 4.45 -10.37 17.28
C ASP A 135 5.49 -9.98 18.35
N PRO A 136 5.38 -8.79 18.97
CA PRO A 136 6.39 -8.29 19.92
C PRO A 136 6.55 -9.17 21.16
N GLY A 137 5.56 -10.00 21.49
CA GLY A 137 5.65 -10.93 22.61
C GLY A 137 6.62 -12.09 22.38
N HIS A 138 6.85 -12.46 21.12
CA HIS A 138 7.80 -13.50 20.73
C HIS A 138 9.09 -12.94 20.13
N ASP A 139 8.98 -11.90 19.32
CA ASP A 139 10.08 -11.37 18.50
C ASP A 139 10.95 -10.41 19.32
N THR A 140 11.68 -10.97 20.32
CA THR A 140 12.67 -10.21 21.11
C THR A 140 13.82 -9.71 20.23
N PRO A 141 14.66 -8.76 20.67
CA PRO A 141 15.82 -8.33 19.92
C PRO A 141 16.73 -9.47 19.47
N GLU A 142 16.94 -10.50 20.31
CA GLU A 142 17.76 -11.66 19.99
C GLU A 142 17.13 -12.51 18.89
N VAL A 143 15.79 -12.69 18.91
CA VAL A 143 15.02 -13.39 17.88
C VAL A 143 15.09 -12.61 16.56
N LEU A 144 14.92 -11.29 16.63
CA LEU A 144 15.03 -10.40 15.45
C LEU A 144 16.46 -10.44 14.87
N ALA A 145 17.49 -10.43 15.71
CA ALA A 145 18.89 -10.55 15.26
C ALA A 145 19.16 -11.90 14.58
N ALA A 146 18.63 -12.99 15.13
CA ALA A 146 18.75 -14.31 14.52
C ALA A 146 18.02 -14.37 13.16
N TYR A 147 16.83 -13.74 13.08
CA TYR A 147 16.07 -13.64 11.85
C TYR A 147 16.80 -12.80 10.80
N ALA A 148 17.35 -11.64 11.17
CA ALA A 148 18.13 -10.78 10.30
C ALA A 148 19.32 -11.53 9.66
N ARG A 149 20.05 -12.33 10.47
CA ARG A 149 21.11 -13.21 9.96
C ARG A 149 20.58 -14.26 9.00
N ARG A 150 19.46 -14.91 9.31
CA ARG A 150 18.82 -15.94 8.48
C ARG A 150 18.45 -15.40 7.09
N VAL A 151 17.91 -14.19 7.01
CA VAL A 151 17.56 -13.54 5.74
C VAL A 151 18.73 -12.78 5.12
N GLN A 152 19.94 -12.89 5.70
CA GLN A 152 21.16 -12.24 5.20
C GLN A 152 21.02 -10.72 5.03
N ALA A 153 20.32 -10.08 5.98
CA ALA A 153 20.15 -8.63 5.99
C ALA A 153 21.50 -7.92 6.05
N LYS A 154 21.67 -6.91 5.22
CA LYS A 154 22.86 -6.06 5.18
C LYS A 154 22.63 -4.78 5.98
N PRO A 155 23.68 -4.02 6.36
CA PRO A 155 23.53 -2.70 6.92
C PRO A 155 22.56 -1.83 6.10
N GLY A 156 21.63 -1.16 6.78
CA GLY A 156 20.52 -0.43 6.15
C GLY A 156 19.21 -1.24 6.05
N TRP A 157 19.22 -2.52 6.47
CA TRP A 157 17.99 -3.27 6.69
C TRP A 157 17.82 -3.55 8.19
N HIS A 158 16.78 -2.96 8.78
CA HIS A 158 16.53 -2.93 10.22
C HIS A 158 15.28 -3.75 10.58
N PHE A 159 15.35 -4.44 11.71
CA PHE A 159 14.26 -5.23 12.26
C PHE A 159 13.89 -4.64 13.62
N LEU A 160 12.66 -4.17 13.75
CA LEU A 160 12.21 -3.39 14.90
C LEU A 160 11.11 -4.14 15.66
N GLY A 161 11.23 -4.10 16.97
CA GLY A 161 10.27 -4.59 17.92
C GLY A 161 10.12 -3.61 19.09
N GLY A 162 9.90 -4.13 20.28
CA GLY A 162 9.73 -3.35 21.51
C GLY A 162 8.58 -3.87 22.35
N SER A 163 8.05 -3.06 23.27
CA SER A 163 6.84 -3.43 23.99
C SER A 163 5.63 -3.51 23.05
N SER A 164 4.63 -4.30 23.41
CA SER A 164 3.40 -4.42 22.62
C SER A 164 2.73 -3.05 22.41
N GLU A 165 2.78 -2.16 23.39
CA GLU A 165 2.22 -0.81 23.28
C GLU A 165 2.95 0.01 22.21
N GLN A 166 4.30 0.03 22.24
CA GLN A 166 5.13 0.75 21.28
C GLN A 166 4.91 0.24 19.86
N VAL A 167 5.01 -1.08 19.68
CA VAL A 167 4.83 -1.74 18.38
C VAL A 167 3.43 -1.51 17.83
N ASN A 168 2.39 -1.73 18.64
CA ASN A 168 1.00 -1.51 18.21
C ASN A 168 0.74 -0.06 17.84
N THR A 169 1.33 0.89 18.57
CA THR A 169 1.22 2.32 18.24
C THR A 169 1.85 2.61 16.87
N ALA A 170 3.06 2.08 16.63
CA ALA A 170 3.73 2.22 15.32
C ALA A 170 2.90 1.61 14.19
N LEU A 171 2.42 0.37 14.37
CA LEU A 171 1.62 -0.34 13.39
C LEU A 171 0.29 0.37 13.08
N ARG A 172 -0.38 0.95 14.09
CA ARG A 172 -1.60 1.76 13.87
C ARG A 172 -1.30 2.99 13.04
N ARG A 173 -0.21 3.70 13.31
CA ARG A 173 0.17 4.90 12.57
C ARG A 173 0.52 4.61 11.11
N ILE A 174 1.14 3.48 10.80
CA ILE A 174 1.42 3.09 9.42
C ILE A 174 0.25 2.33 8.75
N GLY A 175 -0.84 2.07 9.51
CA GLY A 175 -2.02 1.37 9.01
C GLY A 175 -1.79 -0.11 8.73
N GLN A 176 -0.94 -0.77 9.56
CA GLN A 176 -0.63 -2.22 9.45
C GLN A 176 -0.88 -2.96 10.78
N TYR A 177 -1.66 -2.38 11.68
CA TYR A 177 -2.06 -3.05 12.91
C TYR A 177 -2.98 -4.24 12.61
N ALA A 178 -2.77 -5.33 13.33
CA ALA A 178 -3.64 -6.51 13.33
C ALA A 178 -3.84 -7.01 14.77
N ASP A 179 -5.01 -7.58 15.07
CA ASP A 179 -5.33 -8.13 16.39
C ASP A 179 -4.55 -9.41 16.71
N ALA A 180 -4.17 -10.14 15.66
CA ALA A 180 -3.32 -11.33 15.74
C ALA A 180 -2.28 -11.30 14.61
N PRO A 181 -1.07 -11.84 14.83
CA PRO A 181 -0.01 -11.81 13.83
C PRO A 181 -0.42 -12.37 12.47
N GLU A 182 -1.26 -13.42 12.46
CA GLU A 182 -1.72 -14.09 11.24
C GLU A 182 -2.61 -13.20 10.36
N ASN A 183 -3.25 -12.19 10.97
CA ASN A 183 -4.20 -11.30 10.31
C ASN A 183 -3.52 -10.03 9.76
N HIS A 184 -2.18 -9.90 9.90
CA HIS A 184 -1.50 -8.71 9.40
C HIS A 184 -1.58 -8.59 7.88
N MET A 185 -1.68 -7.36 7.41
CA MET A 185 -1.73 -7.08 5.97
C MET A 185 -0.34 -7.20 5.34
N ASN A 186 -0.26 -7.92 4.22
CA ASN A 186 0.95 -7.96 3.41
C ASN A 186 1.07 -6.69 2.57
N LEU A 187 1.57 -5.63 3.18
CA LEU A 187 1.79 -4.35 2.52
C LEU A 187 3.26 -3.93 2.65
N ILE A 188 3.78 -3.37 1.57
CA ILE A 188 5.04 -2.64 1.54
C ILE A 188 4.71 -1.16 1.35
N ILE A 189 5.25 -0.31 2.19
CA ILE A 189 5.19 1.14 2.05
C ILE A 189 6.54 1.57 1.48
N VAL A 190 6.53 2.26 0.37
CA VAL A 190 7.71 2.93 -0.19
C VAL A 190 7.48 4.42 -0.16
N GLY A 191 8.54 5.18 0.11
CA GLY A 191 8.38 6.63 0.14
C GLY A 191 9.67 7.37 0.40
N ASN A 192 9.57 8.68 0.33
CA ASN A 192 10.63 9.61 0.69
C ASN A 192 10.01 10.86 1.29
N GLU A 193 10.49 11.25 2.46
CA GLU A 193 10.01 12.45 3.12
C GLU A 193 10.31 13.72 2.31
N SER A 194 11.49 13.78 1.68
CA SER A 194 11.92 14.97 0.95
C SER A 194 11.05 15.29 -0.27
N SER A 195 10.52 14.27 -0.93
CA SER A 195 9.56 14.43 -2.03
C SER A 195 8.10 14.48 -1.56
N GLY A 196 7.82 13.97 -0.35
CA GLY A 196 6.46 13.76 0.15
C GLY A 196 5.69 12.65 -0.57
N ASP A 197 6.38 11.85 -1.39
CA ASP A 197 5.78 10.76 -2.16
C ASP A 197 5.78 9.48 -1.31
N TRP A 198 4.58 8.99 -0.99
CA TRP A 198 4.35 7.78 -0.19
C TRP A 198 3.35 6.88 -0.89
N ARG A 199 3.74 5.63 -1.11
CA ARG A 199 2.94 4.64 -1.82
C ARG A 199 2.82 3.35 -1.03
N LYS A 200 1.65 2.70 -1.10
CA LYS A 200 1.40 1.38 -0.54
C LYS A 200 1.33 0.37 -1.69
N LEU A 201 2.13 -0.67 -1.61
CA LEU A 201 2.19 -1.77 -2.56
C LEU A 201 1.71 -3.04 -1.87
N HIS A 202 1.19 -3.97 -2.64
CA HIS A 202 0.93 -5.32 -2.14
C HIS A 202 2.25 -6.01 -1.79
N GLY A 203 2.33 -6.70 -0.65
CA GLY A 203 3.58 -7.32 -0.19
C GLY A 203 4.13 -8.42 -1.09
N LEU A 204 3.30 -8.95 -1.99
CA LEU A 204 3.70 -9.89 -3.04
C LEU A 204 3.88 -9.21 -4.41
N ALA A 205 3.97 -7.88 -4.45
CA ALA A 205 4.25 -7.17 -5.68
C ALA A 205 5.60 -7.64 -6.27
N PRO A 206 5.70 -7.74 -7.61
CA PRO A 206 6.95 -8.11 -8.25
C PRO A 206 8.09 -7.17 -7.89
N LEU A 207 9.31 -7.69 -7.73
CA LEU A 207 10.49 -6.89 -7.41
C LEU A 207 10.63 -5.65 -8.30
N ARG A 208 10.36 -5.80 -9.60
CA ARG A 208 10.43 -4.69 -10.56
C ARG A 208 9.53 -3.54 -10.15
N GLU A 209 8.30 -3.84 -9.78
CA GLU A 209 7.32 -2.83 -9.33
C GLU A 209 7.79 -2.14 -8.05
N VAL A 210 8.27 -2.89 -7.06
CA VAL A 210 8.81 -2.31 -5.82
C VAL A 210 9.98 -1.39 -6.10
N VAL A 211 10.90 -1.79 -6.99
CA VAL A 211 12.06 -0.98 -7.39
C VAL A 211 11.62 0.29 -8.12
N GLU A 212 10.74 0.18 -9.12
CA GLU A 212 10.23 1.32 -9.88
C GLU A 212 9.57 2.35 -8.96
N GLN A 213 8.65 1.90 -8.10
CA GLN A 213 7.94 2.80 -7.17
C GLN A 213 8.90 3.46 -6.15
N LEU A 214 9.91 2.72 -5.67
CA LEU A 214 10.91 3.28 -4.77
C LEU A 214 11.79 4.31 -5.48
N LEU A 215 12.28 4.02 -6.68
CA LEU A 215 13.13 4.95 -7.44
C LEU A 215 12.39 6.23 -7.81
N ASP A 216 11.12 6.13 -8.18
CA ASP A 216 10.26 7.30 -8.40
C ASP A 216 10.16 8.16 -7.14
N ALA A 217 9.89 7.53 -5.98
CA ALA A 217 9.75 8.26 -4.72
C ALA A 217 11.04 8.96 -4.28
N VAL A 218 12.21 8.36 -4.55
CA VAL A 218 13.51 8.93 -4.14
C VAL A 218 14.19 9.79 -5.21
N GLY A 219 13.53 10.01 -6.35
CA GLY A 219 14.08 10.83 -7.45
C GLY A 219 15.35 10.24 -8.06
N GLY A 220 15.45 8.91 -8.13
CA GLY A 220 16.59 8.21 -8.72
C GLY A 220 16.51 8.10 -10.23
N PRO A 221 17.64 7.86 -10.93
CA PRO A 221 17.60 7.55 -12.36
C PRO A 221 16.86 6.21 -12.58
N HIS A 222 15.96 6.23 -13.54
CA HIS A 222 15.19 5.08 -14.01
C HIS A 222 16.05 4.08 -14.79
#